data_25269048dbab6b42071dd1619841f3f6
#
_entry.id   25269048dbab6b42071dd1619841f3f6
#
_cell.length_a   1.000
_cell.length_b   1.000
_cell.length_c   1.000
_cell.angle_alpha   90.00
_cell.angle_beta   90.00
_cell.angle_gamma   90.00
#
_symmetry.space_group_name_H-M   'P 1'
#
loop_
_entity.id
_entity.type
_entity.pdbx_description
1 polymer ?
#
loop_
_entity_poly.entity_id
_entity_poly.type
_entity_poly.pdbx_seq_one_letter_code
_entity_poly.pdbx_strand_id
1 'polypeptide(L)'
;MEKKYRFYLVNAFGLPEGSRYAHRSLKGPKEEVLMNYDNVKHLLADVEWDLHNGAIASYGDWPVENREEFGLAAAARIPLVREGCESGKYNAIVLLGGGEPGFNESREIGRKFNIPVTACGHSQMHFATMLGNKFSVIDMAESHNMYYYNLIIQHRMDHRCASIRNINYPLPRPGGDESRSIPKEKKKALAGEHSDMVETAVTEAVAAIEEDGAEVITFGCSALFWLQPFLQKRLTELGWEIPVLEGYSCAIELAKAMVNLGVDASGLTFPVDHPKKIRRKKTF
;
A
#
# COMPACT_ATOMS: atom_id res chain seq x y z
N MET A 1 0.25 -14.07 -27.92
CA MET A 1 1.35 -13.13 -27.62
C MET A 1 1.51 -13.09 -26.11
N GLU A 2 2.73 -13.22 -25.64
CA GLU A 2 3.06 -13.06 -24.23
C GLU A 2 2.77 -11.61 -23.80
N LYS A 3 2.09 -11.43 -22.65
CA LYS A 3 1.80 -10.08 -22.17
C LYS A 3 3.10 -9.40 -21.74
N LYS A 4 3.20 -8.10 -22.02
CA LYS A 4 4.37 -7.29 -21.70
C LYS A 4 4.60 -7.22 -20.19
N TYR A 5 3.54 -7.21 -19.38
CA TYR A 5 3.58 -7.11 -17.93
C TYR A 5 3.18 -8.44 -17.31
N ARG A 6 4.06 -8.99 -16.47
CA ARG A 6 3.84 -10.22 -15.71
C ARG A 6 4.20 -9.94 -14.26
N PHE A 7 3.17 -9.70 -13.45
CA PHE A 7 3.35 -9.22 -12.09
C PHE A 7 3.01 -10.27 -11.04
N TYR A 8 3.82 -10.31 -9.99
CA TYR A 8 3.49 -11.05 -8.77
C TYR A 8 3.09 -10.06 -7.69
N LEU A 9 1.81 -10.10 -7.31
CA LEU A 9 1.23 -9.29 -6.25
C LEU A 9 1.34 -10.08 -4.95
N VAL A 10 1.91 -9.48 -3.90
CA VAL A 10 2.12 -10.16 -2.62
C VAL A 10 1.48 -9.35 -1.49
N ASN A 11 0.47 -9.93 -0.82
CA ASN A 11 -0.14 -9.31 0.35
C ASN A 11 0.85 -9.19 1.51
N ALA A 12 0.63 -8.22 2.41
CA ALA A 12 1.50 -7.98 3.56
C ALA A 12 1.53 -9.15 4.54
N PHE A 13 0.38 -9.81 4.73
CA PHE A 13 0.18 -10.97 5.59
C PHE A 13 -1.02 -11.78 5.11
N GLY A 14 -1.08 -13.04 5.49
CA GLY A 14 -2.24 -13.91 5.40
C GLY A 14 -2.84 -14.14 6.78
N LEU A 15 -4.12 -14.51 6.82
CA LEU A 15 -4.78 -14.99 8.04
C LEU A 15 -5.20 -16.44 7.85
N PRO A 16 -5.31 -17.22 8.95
CA PRO A 16 -5.84 -18.57 8.90
C PRO A 16 -7.26 -18.56 8.32
N GLU A 17 -7.62 -19.64 7.65
CA GLU A 17 -8.98 -19.84 7.21
C GLU A 17 -9.94 -19.87 8.40
N GLY A 18 -11.06 -19.15 8.26
CA GLY A 18 -12.05 -19.05 9.34
C GLY A 18 -11.70 -18.05 10.45
N SER A 19 -10.62 -17.26 10.30
CA SER A 19 -10.36 -16.16 11.23
C SER A 19 -11.57 -15.21 11.29
N ARG A 20 -12.07 -14.94 12.49
CA ARG A 20 -13.16 -13.99 12.74
C ARG A 20 -12.72 -12.53 12.51
N TYR A 21 -11.44 -12.28 12.42
CA TYR A 21 -10.85 -10.96 12.19
C TYR A 21 -10.53 -10.70 10.71
N ALA A 22 -10.92 -11.62 9.82
CA ALA A 22 -10.73 -11.41 8.39
C ALA A 22 -11.59 -10.23 7.91
N HIS A 23 -10.93 -9.24 7.31
CA HIS A 23 -11.56 -8.04 6.75
C HIS A 23 -11.59 -8.07 5.21
N ARG A 24 -11.17 -9.20 4.61
CA ARG A 24 -11.15 -9.48 3.17
C ARG A 24 -11.41 -10.97 2.93
N SER A 25 -11.72 -11.32 1.67
CA SER A 25 -11.77 -12.73 1.29
C SER A 25 -10.39 -13.38 1.42
N LEU A 26 -10.35 -14.58 1.98
CA LEU A 26 -9.12 -15.37 2.13
C LEU A 26 -9.03 -16.50 1.10
N LYS A 27 -10.14 -16.79 0.40
CA LYS A 27 -10.28 -17.85 -0.59
C LYS A 27 -11.09 -17.37 -1.80
N GLY A 28 -10.88 -18.02 -2.93
CA GLY A 28 -11.61 -17.79 -4.17
C GLY A 28 -10.71 -17.36 -5.31
N PRO A 29 -11.29 -16.92 -6.42
CA PRO A 29 -10.56 -16.32 -7.52
C PRO A 29 -9.72 -15.14 -7.03
N LYS A 30 -8.56 -14.93 -7.65
CA LYS A 30 -7.62 -13.85 -7.25
C LYS A 30 -8.25 -12.46 -7.27
N GLU A 31 -9.22 -12.24 -8.13
CA GLU A 31 -10.00 -11.00 -8.26
C GLU A 31 -10.88 -10.73 -7.02
N GLU A 32 -11.36 -11.77 -6.35
CA GLU A 32 -12.13 -11.65 -5.10
C GLU A 32 -11.23 -11.54 -3.89
N VAL A 33 -10.05 -12.19 -3.94
CA VAL A 33 -9.06 -12.16 -2.85
C VAL A 33 -8.27 -10.87 -2.84
N LEU A 34 -8.03 -10.24 -4.00
CA LEU A 34 -7.40 -8.93 -4.09
C LEU A 34 -8.34 -7.87 -3.55
N MET A 35 -8.09 -7.44 -2.33
CA MET A 35 -8.85 -6.35 -1.71
C MET A 35 -8.83 -5.11 -2.61
N ASN A 36 -9.99 -4.48 -2.82
CA ASN A 36 -10.14 -3.30 -3.68
C ASN A 36 -9.82 -3.54 -5.18
N TYR A 37 -10.06 -4.76 -5.67
CA TYR A 37 -9.85 -5.10 -7.10
C TYR A 37 -10.53 -4.13 -8.06
N ASP A 38 -11.74 -3.62 -7.70
CA ASP A 38 -12.47 -2.66 -8.54
C ASP A 38 -11.70 -1.37 -8.83
N ASN A 39 -10.85 -0.93 -7.91
CA ASN A 39 -10.01 0.25 -8.13
C ASN A 39 -8.92 0.01 -9.19
N VAL A 40 -8.45 -1.22 -9.34
CA VAL A 40 -7.28 -1.57 -10.15
C VAL A 40 -7.56 -2.49 -11.34
N LYS A 41 -8.78 -2.99 -11.49
CA LYS A 41 -9.13 -3.95 -12.58
C LYS A 41 -8.78 -3.41 -13.97
N HIS A 42 -8.96 -2.12 -14.20
CA HIS A 42 -8.63 -1.47 -15.48
C HIS A 42 -7.11 -1.38 -15.69
N LEU A 43 -6.32 -1.22 -14.63
CA LEU A 43 -4.86 -1.20 -14.65
C LEU A 43 -4.26 -2.60 -14.83
N LEU A 44 -4.96 -3.63 -14.40
CA LEU A 44 -4.56 -5.03 -14.52
C LEU A 44 -5.03 -5.70 -15.83
N ALA A 45 -5.82 -5.01 -16.66
CA ALA A 45 -6.38 -5.59 -17.89
C ALA A 45 -5.31 -6.03 -18.90
N ASP A 46 -4.20 -5.32 -18.99
CA ASP A 46 -3.04 -5.62 -19.85
C ASP A 46 -1.91 -6.38 -19.12
N VAL A 47 -2.13 -6.76 -17.87
CA VAL A 47 -1.15 -7.45 -17.02
C VAL A 47 -1.52 -8.94 -16.90
N GLU A 48 -0.55 -9.83 -17.02
CA GLU A 48 -0.62 -11.18 -16.50
C GLU A 48 -0.16 -11.13 -15.05
N TRP A 49 -1.00 -11.55 -14.11
CA TRP A 49 -0.68 -11.40 -12.71
C TRP A 49 -1.10 -12.60 -11.88
N ASP A 50 -0.33 -12.88 -10.86
CA ASP A 50 -0.66 -13.83 -9.82
C ASP A 50 -0.70 -13.10 -8.47
N LEU A 51 -1.47 -13.64 -7.52
CA LEU A 51 -1.61 -13.10 -6.18
C LEU A 51 -1.21 -14.14 -5.14
N HIS A 52 -0.27 -13.78 -4.28
CA HIS A 52 -0.02 -14.50 -3.04
C HIS A 52 -0.75 -13.81 -1.88
N ASN A 53 -1.53 -14.58 -1.13
CA ASN A 53 -2.38 -14.04 -0.06
C ASN A 53 -1.59 -13.57 1.19
N GLY A 54 -0.26 -13.61 1.15
CA GLY A 54 0.65 -13.33 2.27
C GLY A 54 0.96 -14.61 3.06
N ALA A 55 2.08 -14.61 3.78
CA ALA A 55 2.37 -15.65 4.76
C ALA A 55 1.38 -15.55 5.92
N ILE A 56 0.96 -16.70 6.45
CA ILE A 56 0.08 -16.72 7.63
C ILE A 56 0.78 -16.04 8.80
N ALA A 57 0.09 -15.10 9.45
CA ALA A 57 0.61 -14.34 10.56
C ALA A 57 1.02 -15.26 11.72
N SER A 58 2.23 -15.06 12.25
CA SER A 58 2.77 -15.86 13.36
C SER A 58 2.44 -15.27 14.74
N TYR A 59 1.97 -14.02 14.75
CA TYR A 59 1.62 -13.29 15.98
C TYR A 59 0.16 -13.50 16.43
N GLY A 60 -0.69 -14.03 15.56
CA GLY A 60 -2.11 -14.27 15.84
C GLY A 60 -2.95 -14.36 14.58
N ASP A 61 -4.27 -14.45 14.73
CA ASP A 61 -5.24 -14.56 13.63
C ASP A 61 -5.92 -13.23 13.29
N TRP A 62 -5.24 -12.11 13.52
CA TRP A 62 -5.71 -10.75 13.27
C TRP A 62 -4.79 -9.96 12.34
N PRO A 63 -5.28 -8.87 11.72
CA PRO A 63 -4.50 -7.99 10.86
C PRO A 63 -3.34 -7.29 11.59
N VAL A 64 -2.26 -7.02 10.84
CA VAL A 64 -1.08 -6.31 11.35
C VAL A 64 -1.42 -4.86 11.69
N GLU A 65 -0.93 -4.38 12.84
CA GLU A 65 -1.14 -3.00 13.28
C GLU A 65 0.08 -2.38 13.98
N ASN A 66 0.75 -3.12 14.86
CA ASN A 66 1.87 -2.60 15.63
C ASN A 66 3.24 -2.96 15.03
N ARG A 67 4.31 -2.37 15.57
CA ARG A 67 5.68 -2.52 15.06
C ARG A 67 6.20 -3.95 15.11
N GLU A 68 5.88 -4.70 16.18
CA GLU A 68 6.27 -6.11 16.31
C GLU A 68 5.64 -6.93 15.19
N GLU A 69 4.32 -6.79 15.01
CA GLU A 69 3.56 -7.48 13.96
C GLU A 69 4.07 -7.12 12.56
N PHE A 70 4.40 -5.85 12.30
CA PHE A 70 5.02 -5.42 11.04
C PHE A 70 6.40 -6.05 10.83
N GLY A 71 7.21 -6.17 11.88
CA GLY A 71 8.51 -6.84 11.81
C GLY A 71 8.39 -8.33 11.46
N LEU A 72 7.45 -9.03 12.09
CA LEU A 72 7.17 -10.44 11.81
C LEU A 72 6.58 -10.63 10.40
N ALA A 73 5.67 -9.76 9.97
CA ALA A 73 5.12 -9.77 8.62
C ALA A 73 6.19 -9.50 7.55
N ALA A 74 7.13 -8.59 7.82
CA ALA A 74 8.27 -8.33 6.93
C ALA A 74 9.14 -9.57 6.76
N ALA A 75 9.55 -10.20 7.86
CA ALA A 75 10.35 -11.41 7.84
C ALA A 75 9.68 -12.56 7.07
N ALA A 76 8.38 -12.74 7.29
CA ALA A 76 7.60 -13.79 6.62
C ALA A 76 7.36 -13.53 5.12
N ARG A 77 7.33 -12.26 4.68
CA ARG A 77 7.12 -11.87 3.28
C ARG A 77 8.36 -12.04 2.41
N ILE A 78 9.54 -11.83 2.96
CA ILE A 78 10.83 -11.89 2.24
C ILE A 78 11.02 -13.21 1.47
N PRO A 79 10.78 -14.41 2.03
CA PRO A 79 10.85 -15.67 1.28
C PRO A 79 9.92 -15.74 0.07
N LEU A 80 8.70 -15.20 0.17
CA LEU A 80 7.72 -15.19 -0.91
C LEU A 80 8.18 -14.33 -2.10
N VAL A 81 8.79 -13.19 -1.80
CA VAL A 81 9.39 -12.33 -2.85
C VAL A 81 10.54 -13.05 -3.53
N ARG A 82 11.38 -13.73 -2.77
CA ARG A 82 12.50 -14.52 -3.32
C ARG A 82 11.99 -15.60 -4.26
N GLU A 83 11.01 -16.39 -3.83
CA GLU A 83 10.37 -17.43 -4.64
C GLU A 83 9.79 -16.87 -5.95
N GLY A 84 9.07 -15.74 -5.86
CA GLY A 84 8.54 -15.04 -7.04
C GLY A 84 9.64 -14.64 -8.03
N CYS A 85 10.75 -14.09 -7.54
CA CYS A 85 11.89 -13.70 -8.37
C CYS A 85 12.61 -14.91 -8.99
N GLU A 86 12.83 -15.97 -8.22
CA GLU A 86 13.49 -17.22 -8.66
C GLU A 86 12.68 -18.00 -9.69
N SER A 87 11.36 -17.84 -9.68
CA SER A 87 10.44 -18.54 -10.60
C SER A 87 10.68 -18.21 -12.07
N GLY A 88 11.27 -17.05 -12.39
CA GLY A 88 11.44 -16.53 -13.74
C GLY A 88 10.14 -16.17 -14.48
N LYS A 89 8.98 -16.27 -13.79
CA LYS A 89 7.66 -16.01 -14.38
C LYS A 89 7.33 -14.52 -14.49
N TYR A 90 7.84 -13.71 -13.57
CA TYR A 90 7.41 -12.33 -13.39
C TYR A 90 8.51 -11.33 -13.77
N ASN A 91 8.09 -10.17 -14.25
CA ASN A 91 8.99 -9.06 -14.54
C ASN A 91 8.77 -7.84 -13.63
N ALA A 92 7.88 -7.95 -12.65
CA ALA A 92 7.80 -7.05 -11.49
C ALA A 92 7.15 -7.74 -10.29
N ILE A 93 7.50 -7.29 -9.09
CA ILE A 93 6.86 -7.68 -7.83
C ILE A 93 6.15 -6.43 -7.28
N VAL A 94 4.88 -6.58 -6.92
CA VAL A 94 4.06 -5.51 -6.31
C VAL A 94 3.72 -5.90 -4.88
N LEU A 95 4.25 -5.19 -3.91
CA LEU A 95 3.97 -5.42 -2.51
C LEU A 95 2.70 -4.67 -2.10
N LEU A 96 1.66 -5.44 -1.79
CA LEU A 96 0.38 -4.91 -1.34
C LEU A 96 0.42 -4.62 0.17
N GLY A 97 -0.42 -3.66 0.60
CA GLY A 97 -0.48 -3.20 1.99
C GLY A 97 0.19 -1.85 2.18
N GLY A 98 -0.53 -0.91 2.83
CA GLY A 98 -0.09 0.47 2.99
C GLY A 98 1.20 0.62 3.81
N GLY A 99 1.37 -0.21 4.84
CA GLY A 99 2.55 -0.21 5.71
C GLY A 99 3.80 -0.87 5.12
N GLU A 100 3.73 -1.49 3.94
CA GLU A 100 4.82 -2.05 3.13
C GLU A 100 5.93 -2.84 3.86
N PRO A 101 5.58 -3.80 4.76
CA PRO A 101 6.59 -4.56 5.50
C PRO A 101 7.54 -5.30 4.55
N GLY A 102 8.86 -5.22 4.81
CA GLY A 102 9.89 -5.89 4.03
C GLY A 102 10.19 -5.30 2.66
N PHE A 103 9.81 -4.04 2.40
CA PHE A 103 9.98 -3.42 1.08
C PHE A 103 11.45 -3.25 0.68
N ASN A 104 12.29 -2.70 1.56
CA ASN A 104 13.71 -2.48 1.23
C ASN A 104 14.46 -3.79 1.00
N GLU A 105 14.20 -4.79 1.81
CA GLU A 105 14.75 -6.14 1.69
C GLU A 105 14.30 -6.81 0.39
N SER A 106 13.05 -6.60 0.02
CA SER A 106 12.49 -7.09 -1.26
C SER A 106 13.16 -6.43 -2.48
N ARG A 107 13.53 -5.15 -2.38
CA ARG A 107 14.27 -4.45 -3.44
C ARG A 107 15.68 -5.02 -3.62
N GLU A 108 16.37 -5.40 -2.55
CA GLU A 108 17.66 -6.09 -2.63
C GLU A 108 17.53 -7.46 -3.32
N ILE A 109 16.46 -8.20 -3.00
CA ILE A 109 16.18 -9.47 -3.66
C ILE A 109 15.88 -9.26 -5.14
N GLY A 110 14.93 -8.39 -5.47
CA GLY A 110 14.54 -8.11 -6.86
C GLY A 110 15.73 -7.67 -7.71
N ARG A 111 16.64 -6.87 -7.14
CA ARG A 111 17.88 -6.43 -7.78
C ARG A 111 18.77 -7.57 -8.27
N LYS A 112 18.81 -8.72 -7.55
CA LYS A 112 19.57 -9.92 -7.98
C LYS A 112 19.07 -10.50 -9.30
N PHE A 113 17.80 -10.31 -9.59
CA PHE A 113 17.10 -10.87 -10.75
C PHE A 113 16.77 -9.82 -11.80
N ASN A 114 17.17 -8.56 -11.63
CA ASN A 114 16.79 -7.40 -12.43
C ASN A 114 15.25 -7.24 -12.51
N ILE A 115 14.57 -7.48 -11.40
CA ILE A 115 13.12 -7.38 -11.27
C ILE A 115 12.81 -6.18 -10.36
N PRO A 116 12.09 -5.15 -10.86
CA PRO A 116 11.62 -4.05 -10.02
C PRO A 116 10.63 -4.54 -8.96
N VAL A 117 10.77 -3.99 -7.76
CA VAL A 117 9.83 -4.20 -6.66
C VAL A 117 9.23 -2.87 -6.28
N THR A 118 7.90 -2.78 -6.28
CA THR A 118 7.14 -1.60 -5.88
C THR A 118 6.30 -1.88 -4.63
N ALA A 119 5.92 -0.82 -3.92
CA ALA A 119 5.09 -0.93 -2.71
C ALA A 119 4.15 0.27 -2.60
N CYS A 120 3.05 0.10 -1.88
CA CYS A 120 1.93 1.04 -1.88
C CYS A 120 2.28 2.41 -1.29
N GLY A 121 2.86 2.44 -0.08
CA GLY A 121 3.20 3.68 0.62
C GLY A 121 4.22 4.50 -0.17
N HIS A 122 5.33 3.86 -0.55
CA HIS A 122 6.38 4.47 -1.37
C HIS A 122 5.81 5.04 -2.68
N SER A 123 5.02 4.25 -3.42
CA SER A 123 4.53 4.67 -4.73
C SER A 123 3.58 5.86 -4.64
N GLN A 124 2.61 5.85 -3.74
CA GLN A 124 1.66 6.97 -3.62
C GLN A 124 2.34 8.25 -3.13
N MET A 125 3.34 8.18 -2.22
CA MET A 125 4.11 9.35 -1.80
C MET A 125 4.87 9.98 -2.98
N HIS A 126 5.52 9.17 -3.81
CA HIS A 126 6.24 9.66 -4.99
C HIS A 126 5.28 10.27 -6.02
N PHE A 127 4.16 9.61 -6.35
CA PHE A 127 3.15 10.19 -7.24
C PHE A 127 2.58 11.49 -6.66
N ALA A 128 2.28 11.53 -5.37
CA ALA A 128 1.74 12.73 -4.73
C ALA A 128 2.69 13.93 -4.87
N THR A 129 4.01 13.71 -4.71
CA THR A 129 5.00 14.78 -4.84
C THR A 129 5.25 15.25 -6.28
N MET A 130 4.77 14.53 -7.29
CA MET A 130 4.72 14.99 -8.68
C MET A 130 3.50 15.85 -8.98
N LEU A 131 2.42 15.71 -8.19
CA LEU A 131 1.13 16.38 -8.41
C LEU A 131 0.97 17.65 -7.57
N GLY A 132 1.60 17.69 -6.41
CA GLY A 132 1.53 18.84 -5.49
C GLY A 132 2.79 18.99 -4.65
N ASN A 133 2.90 20.10 -3.92
CA ASN A 133 4.02 20.36 -3.04
C ASN A 133 3.94 19.57 -1.74
N LYS A 134 2.71 19.37 -1.23
CA LYS A 134 2.46 18.64 0.02
C LYS A 134 1.32 17.66 -0.13
N PHE A 135 1.47 16.51 0.49
CA PHE A 135 0.40 15.53 0.64
C PHE A 135 0.05 15.30 2.11
N SER A 136 -1.18 14.89 2.36
CA SER A 136 -1.58 14.34 3.65
C SER A 136 -2.03 12.89 3.53
N VAL A 137 -1.91 12.17 4.62
CA VAL A 137 -2.28 10.76 4.72
C VAL A 137 -3.54 10.65 5.58
N ILE A 138 -4.58 10.03 5.04
CA ILE A 138 -5.74 9.59 5.82
C ILE A 138 -5.47 8.16 6.28
N ASP A 139 -5.45 7.94 7.59
CA ASP A 139 -5.15 6.63 8.16
C ASP A 139 -6.23 6.15 9.11
N MET A 140 -6.17 4.88 9.48
CA MET A 140 -7.27 4.17 10.15
C MET A 140 -7.25 4.28 11.67
N ALA A 141 -6.06 4.32 12.31
CA ALA A 141 -5.90 4.29 13.76
C ALA A 141 -4.55 4.87 14.18
N GLU A 142 -4.49 5.39 15.40
CA GLU A 142 -3.30 6.04 15.96
C GLU A 142 -2.05 5.14 15.97
N SER A 143 -2.23 3.87 16.34
CA SER A 143 -1.15 2.87 16.33
C SER A 143 -0.52 2.69 14.94
N HIS A 144 -1.34 2.70 13.90
CA HIS A 144 -0.90 2.63 12.52
C HIS A 144 -0.25 3.94 12.06
N ASN A 145 -0.77 5.09 12.49
CA ASN A 145 -0.20 6.40 12.18
C ASN A 145 1.27 6.50 12.59
N MET A 146 1.60 6.03 13.79
CA MET A 146 2.97 6.07 14.30
C MET A 146 3.93 5.18 13.48
N TYR A 147 3.43 4.07 12.96
CA TYR A 147 4.20 3.25 12.03
C TYR A 147 4.38 3.97 10.68
N TYR A 148 3.30 4.54 10.15
CA TYR A 148 3.32 5.22 8.86
C TYR A 148 4.21 6.47 8.88
N TYR A 149 4.25 7.19 9.99
CA TYR A 149 5.18 8.30 10.19
C TYR A 149 6.64 7.88 10.01
N ASN A 150 7.02 6.70 10.53
CA ASN A 150 8.38 6.18 10.32
C ASN A 150 8.65 5.88 8.83
N LEU A 151 7.67 5.41 8.06
CA LEU A 151 7.82 5.22 6.62
C LEU A 151 8.04 6.53 5.88
N ILE A 152 7.33 7.59 6.25
CA ILE A 152 7.51 8.94 5.68
C ILE A 152 8.97 9.38 5.86
N ILE A 153 9.52 9.24 7.06
CA ILE A 153 10.93 9.56 7.35
C ILE A 153 11.87 8.65 6.55
N GLN A 154 11.62 7.34 6.53
CA GLN A 154 12.42 6.36 5.80
C GLN A 154 12.50 6.69 4.31
N HIS A 155 11.41 7.16 3.71
CA HIS A 155 11.35 7.59 2.32
C HIS A 155 11.80 9.04 2.10
N ARG A 156 12.21 9.75 3.16
CA ARG A 156 12.65 11.16 3.11
C ARG A 156 11.56 12.09 2.57
N MET A 157 10.33 11.84 2.97
CA MET A 157 9.13 12.59 2.56
C MET A 157 8.57 13.47 3.69
N ASP A 158 9.26 13.56 4.83
CA ASP A 158 8.85 14.33 6.00
C ASP A 158 8.59 15.80 5.68
N HIS A 159 9.42 16.41 4.86
CA HIS A 159 9.24 17.80 4.41
C HIS A 159 8.11 17.98 3.37
N ARG A 160 7.62 16.91 2.78
CA ARG A 160 6.51 16.87 1.79
C ARG A 160 5.19 16.40 2.39
N CYS A 161 5.22 15.77 3.57
CA CYS A 161 4.01 15.36 4.28
C CYS A 161 3.49 16.52 5.13
N ALA A 162 2.26 16.95 4.86
CA ALA A 162 1.59 18.01 5.64
C ALA A 162 1.08 17.45 6.96
N SER A 163 0.43 16.27 6.93
CA SER A 163 -0.10 15.61 8.12
C SER A 163 -0.43 14.13 7.88
N ILE A 164 -0.64 13.41 8.98
CA ILE A 164 -1.34 12.13 9.01
C ILE A 164 -2.58 12.33 9.87
N ARG A 165 -3.77 12.17 9.29
CA ARG A 165 -5.06 12.34 9.96
C ARG A 165 -5.76 11.00 10.13
N ASN A 166 -6.36 10.80 11.30
CA ASN A 166 -6.90 9.51 11.72
C ASN A 166 -8.44 9.53 11.68
N ILE A 167 -9.03 8.60 10.95
CA ILE A 167 -10.49 8.43 10.91
C ILE A 167 -11.04 7.52 12.01
N ASN A 168 -10.15 6.90 12.80
CA ASN A 168 -10.48 6.05 13.94
C ASN A 168 -11.42 4.86 13.60
N TYR A 169 -11.06 4.13 12.54
CA TYR A 169 -11.65 2.86 12.15
C TYR A 169 -10.57 1.78 12.15
N PRO A 170 -10.19 1.24 13.32
CA PRO A 170 -9.12 0.25 13.43
C PRO A 170 -9.49 -1.07 12.74
N LEU A 171 -8.49 -1.83 12.36
CA LEU A 171 -8.70 -3.19 11.85
C LEU A 171 -9.22 -4.11 12.97
N PRO A 172 -10.05 -5.12 12.62
CA PRO A 172 -10.61 -6.03 13.62
C PRO A 172 -9.52 -6.84 14.29
N ARG A 173 -9.53 -6.86 15.62
CA ARG A 173 -8.57 -7.58 16.47
C ARG A 173 -9.17 -7.89 17.85
N PRO A 174 -8.54 -8.78 18.65
CA PRO A 174 -9.00 -9.06 20.02
C PRO A 174 -9.13 -7.79 20.86
N GLY A 175 -10.28 -7.60 21.50
CA GLY A 175 -10.56 -6.42 22.32
C GLY A 175 -10.85 -5.13 21.56
N GLY A 176 -10.94 -5.17 20.23
CA GLY A 176 -11.29 -4.03 19.40
C GLY A 176 -12.78 -3.66 19.47
N ASP A 177 -13.10 -2.42 19.08
CA ASP A 177 -14.47 -1.93 18.99
C ASP A 177 -15.16 -2.46 17.73
N GLU A 178 -16.06 -3.43 17.87
CA GLU A 178 -16.82 -4.03 16.77
C GLU A 178 -17.90 -3.09 16.18
N SER A 179 -18.21 -1.96 16.84
CA SER A 179 -19.16 -0.97 16.32
C SER A 179 -18.60 -0.22 15.09
N ARG A 180 -17.28 -0.07 15.02
CA ARG A 180 -16.55 0.61 13.92
C ARG A 180 -16.01 -0.39 12.91
N SER A 181 -16.89 -0.97 12.12
CA SER A 181 -16.56 -2.04 11.18
C SER A 181 -16.33 -1.54 9.75
N ILE A 182 -15.08 -1.55 9.29
CA ILE A 182 -14.72 -1.20 7.91
C ILE A 182 -15.56 -1.98 6.87
N PRO A 183 -15.73 -3.33 6.96
CA PRO A 183 -16.54 -4.05 5.99
C PRO A 183 -18.01 -3.62 5.96
N LYS A 184 -18.61 -3.29 7.12
CA LYS A 184 -19.99 -2.81 7.19
C LYS A 184 -20.14 -1.44 6.51
N GLU A 185 -19.24 -0.52 6.80
CA GLU A 185 -19.24 0.82 6.21
C GLU A 185 -19.00 0.79 4.70
N LYS A 186 -18.05 -0.04 4.24
CA LYS A 186 -17.83 -0.28 2.82
C LYS A 186 -19.09 -0.79 2.12
N LYS A 187 -19.78 -1.76 2.73
CA LYS A 187 -21.03 -2.32 2.17
C LYS A 187 -22.12 -1.24 2.03
N LYS A 188 -22.31 -0.39 3.03
CA LYS A 188 -23.25 0.76 2.97
C LYS A 188 -22.89 1.69 1.81
N ALA A 189 -21.65 2.14 1.74
CA ALA A 189 -21.19 3.06 0.71
C ALA A 189 -21.40 2.49 -0.70
N LEU A 190 -21.06 1.22 -0.93
CA LEU A 190 -21.25 0.54 -2.22
C LEU A 190 -22.73 0.37 -2.59
N ALA A 191 -23.63 0.29 -1.59
CA ALA A 191 -25.08 0.27 -1.80
C ALA A 191 -25.69 1.68 -2.03
N GLY A 192 -24.88 2.73 -1.96
CA GLY A 192 -25.35 4.12 -2.04
C GLY A 192 -26.02 4.62 -0.75
N GLU A 193 -25.85 3.88 0.36
CA GLU A 193 -26.34 4.26 1.68
C GLU A 193 -25.34 5.17 2.39
N HIS A 194 -25.80 5.87 3.41
CA HIS A 194 -24.95 6.71 4.25
C HIS A 194 -23.89 5.86 4.99
N SER A 195 -22.62 6.27 4.86
CA SER A 195 -21.49 5.67 5.54
C SER A 195 -20.78 6.69 6.43
N ASP A 196 -20.81 6.46 7.73
CA ASP A 196 -20.13 7.34 8.71
C ASP A 196 -18.60 7.38 8.46
N MET A 197 -18.04 6.29 7.97
CA MET A 197 -16.62 6.21 7.66
C MET A 197 -16.25 7.10 6.46
N VAL A 198 -17.10 7.16 5.43
CA VAL A 198 -16.90 8.08 4.28
C VAL A 198 -16.97 9.53 4.76
N GLU A 199 -17.99 9.90 5.54
CA GLU A 199 -18.15 11.28 6.03
C GLU A 199 -17.01 11.69 6.96
N THR A 200 -16.52 10.77 7.82
CA THR A 200 -15.34 11.03 8.65
C THR A 200 -14.09 11.25 7.78
N ALA A 201 -13.88 10.42 6.75
CA ALA A 201 -12.76 10.58 5.84
C ALA A 201 -12.82 11.90 5.07
N VAL A 202 -14.01 12.36 4.67
CA VAL A 202 -14.21 13.65 4.03
C VAL A 202 -13.87 14.79 4.99
N THR A 203 -14.36 14.72 6.23
CA THR A 203 -14.07 15.73 7.26
C THR A 203 -12.57 15.86 7.51
N GLU A 204 -11.86 14.74 7.68
CA GLU A 204 -10.42 14.75 7.90
C GLU A 204 -9.62 15.18 6.66
N ALA A 205 -10.10 14.86 5.47
CA ALA A 205 -9.46 15.33 4.23
C ALA A 205 -9.63 16.84 4.03
N VAL A 206 -10.82 17.40 4.31
CA VAL A 206 -11.04 18.85 4.28
C VAL A 206 -10.16 19.55 5.30
N ALA A 207 -10.07 19.04 6.52
CA ALA A 207 -9.19 19.58 7.54
C ALA A 207 -7.70 19.48 7.14
N ALA A 208 -7.28 18.39 6.47
CA ALA A 208 -5.93 18.27 5.93
C ALA A 208 -5.62 19.37 4.89
N ILE A 209 -6.62 19.74 4.08
CA ILE A 209 -6.48 20.81 3.07
C ILE A 209 -6.43 22.18 3.74
N GLU A 210 -7.41 22.49 4.57
CA GLU A 210 -7.62 23.84 5.11
C GLU A 210 -6.65 24.19 6.25
N GLU A 211 -6.35 23.23 7.12
CA GLU A 211 -5.54 23.45 8.31
C GLU A 211 -4.06 23.12 8.10
N ASP A 212 -3.77 22.02 7.33
CA ASP A 212 -2.41 21.51 7.19
C ASP A 212 -1.77 21.88 5.84
N GLY A 213 -2.57 22.35 4.89
CA GLY A 213 -2.10 22.76 3.56
C GLY A 213 -1.80 21.60 2.62
N ALA A 214 -2.57 20.52 2.71
CA ALA A 214 -2.47 19.40 1.77
C ALA A 214 -2.96 19.80 0.37
N GLU A 215 -2.23 19.38 -0.64
CA GLU A 215 -2.57 19.56 -2.06
C GLU A 215 -2.88 18.22 -2.74
N VAL A 216 -2.60 17.12 -2.06
CA VAL A 216 -2.88 15.72 -2.48
C VAL A 216 -3.27 14.92 -1.25
N ILE A 217 -4.27 14.07 -1.35
CA ILE A 217 -4.65 13.11 -0.30
C ILE A 217 -4.18 11.71 -0.68
N THR A 218 -3.60 11.00 0.30
CA THR A 218 -3.19 9.60 0.21
C THR A 218 -3.75 8.79 1.38
N PHE A 219 -3.56 7.48 1.39
CA PHE A 219 -4.05 6.61 2.46
C PHE A 219 -2.92 5.82 3.11
N GLY A 220 -2.97 5.67 4.44
CA GLY A 220 -1.98 4.90 5.19
C GLY A 220 -2.17 3.38 5.09
N CYS A 221 -3.39 2.90 5.12
CA CYS A 221 -3.71 1.48 5.13
C CYS A 221 -4.49 1.05 3.88
N SER A 222 -4.16 -0.12 3.33
CA SER A 222 -4.89 -0.67 2.18
C SER A 222 -6.35 -1.03 2.47
N ALA A 223 -6.72 -1.21 3.72
CA ALA A 223 -8.11 -1.37 4.13
C ALA A 223 -8.96 -0.12 3.87
N LEU A 224 -8.33 1.04 3.63
CA LEU A 224 -8.97 2.32 3.31
C LEU A 224 -9.02 2.64 1.82
N PHE A 225 -8.29 1.94 0.97
CA PHE A 225 -8.16 2.30 -0.45
C PHE A 225 -9.49 2.32 -1.22
N TRP A 226 -10.49 1.58 -0.75
CA TRP A 226 -11.85 1.63 -1.30
C TRP A 226 -12.53 2.99 -1.14
N LEU A 227 -12.09 3.82 -0.20
CA LEU A 227 -12.59 5.17 0.02
C LEU A 227 -12.21 6.13 -1.13
N GLN A 228 -11.16 5.82 -1.89
CA GLN A 228 -10.62 6.72 -2.90
C GLN A 228 -11.69 7.31 -3.85
N PRO A 229 -12.55 6.53 -4.53
CA PRO A 229 -13.53 7.10 -5.43
C PRO A 229 -14.61 7.93 -4.71
N PHE A 230 -14.99 7.54 -3.50
CA PHE A 230 -15.96 8.27 -2.70
C PHE A 230 -15.39 9.61 -2.23
N LEU A 231 -14.17 9.60 -1.70
CA LEU A 231 -13.51 10.79 -1.22
C LEU A 231 -13.21 11.77 -2.36
N GLN A 232 -12.69 11.28 -3.50
CA GLN A 232 -12.47 12.11 -4.69
C GLN A 232 -13.76 12.81 -5.14
N LYS A 233 -14.86 12.06 -5.23
CA LYS A 233 -16.16 12.60 -5.60
C LYS A 233 -16.63 13.69 -4.64
N ARG A 234 -16.60 13.40 -3.32
CA ARG A 234 -17.07 14.33 -2.28
C ARG A 234 -16.22 15.61 -2.24
N LEU A 235 -14.90 15.51 -2.34
CA LEU A 235 -14.03 16.70 -2.41
C LEU A 235 -14.33 17.55 -3.63
N THR A 236 -14.54 16.93 -4.79
CA THR A 236 -14.93 17.66 -6.01
C THR A 236 -16.28 18.36 -5.85
N GLU A 237 -17.29 17.70 -5.25
CA GLU A 237 -18.60 18.32 -4.95
C GLU A 237 -18.50 19.50 -3.99
N LEU A 238 -17.52 19.48 -3.07
CA LEU A 238 -17.20 20.58 -2.15
C LEU A 238 -16.37 21.71 -2.80
N GLY A 239 -15.96 21.55 -4.08
CA GLY A 239 -15.18 22.54 -4.82
C GLY A 239 -13.66 22.39 -4.68
N TRP A 240 -13.16 21.30 -4.07
CA TRP A 240 -11.74 21.04 -3.95
C TRP A 240 -11.20 20.29 -5.18
N GLU A 241 -10.36 20.94 -5.97
CA GLU A 241 -9.73 20.38 -7.17
C GLU A 241 -8.38 19.73 -6.84
N ILE A 242 -8.37 18.76 -5.92
CA ILE A 242 -7.17 18.04 -5.52
C ILE A 242 -7.28 16.54 -5.79
N PRO A 243 -6.19 15.87 -6.17
CA PRO A 243 -6.19 14.44 -6.41
C PRO A 243 -6.21 13.65 -5.10
N VAL A 244 -6.93 12.52 -5.13
CA VAL A 244 -6.91 11.48 -4.10
C VAL A 244 -6.27 10.24 -4.69
N LEU A 245 -5.15 9.79 -4.13
CA LEU A 245 -4.38 8.63 -4.60
C LEU A 245 -4.57 7.44 -3.65
N GLU A 246 -4.55 6.23 -4.21
CA GLU A 246 -4.50 5.01 -3.41
C GLU A 246 -3.34 4.11 -3.85
N GLY A 247 -2.85 3.31 -2.90
CA GLY A 247 -1.55 2.68 -3.04
C GLY A 247 -1.47 1.56 -4.06
N TYR A 248 -2.56 0.81 -4.32
CA TYR A 248 -2.52 -0.29 -5.30
C TYR A 248 -2.36 0.25 -6.72
N SER A 249 -3.15 1.26 -7.09
CA SER A 249 -3.04 1.92 -8.39
C SER A 249 -1.63 2.49 -8.60
N CYS A 250 -1.14 3.23 -7.60
CA CYS A 250 0.20 3.81 -7.69
C CYS A 250 1.30 2.75 -7.80
N ALA A 251 1.22 1.65 -7.04
CA ALA A 251 2.24 0.61 -7.07
C ALA A 251 2.25 -0.17 -8.40
N ILE A 252 1.07 -0.45 -8.98
CA ILE A 252 0.93 -1.12 -10.27
C ILE A 252 1.47 -0.24 -11.40
N GLU A 253 1.09 1.04 -11.42
CA GLU A 253 1.56 1.96 -12.46
C GLU A 253 3.06 2.23 -12.35
N LEU A 254 3.61 2.35 -11.13
CA LEU A 254 5.05 2.47 -10.94
C LEU A 254 5.78 1.21 -11.44
N ALA A 255 5.24 0.01 -11.19
CA ALA A 255 5.80 -1.23 -11.70
C ALA A 255 5.83 -1.27 -13.23
N LYS A 256 4.73 -0.86 -13.89
CA LYS A 256 4.68 -0.72 -15.36
C LYS A 256 5.74 0.26 -15.87
N ALA A 257 5.85 1.43 -15.22
CA ALA A 257 6.85 2.44 -15.59
C ALA A 257 8.27 1.90 -15.48
N MET A 258 8.62 1.21 -14.39
CA MET A 258 9.95 0.62 -14.19
C MET A 258 10.25 -0.48 -15.22
N VAL A 259 9.28 -1.35 -15.53
CA VAL A 259 9.42 -2.36 -16.60
C VAL A 259 9.62 -1.69 -17.95
N ASN A 260 8.88 -0.62 -18.27
CA ASN A 260 9.00 0.09 -19.54
C ASN A 260 10.36 0.78 -19.69
N LEU A 261 10.92 1.31 -18.60
CA LEU A 261 12.24 1.94 -18.58
C LEU A 261 13.38 0.92 -18.51
N GLY A 262 13.09 -0.35 -18.26
CA GLY A 262 14.11 -1.39 -18.10
C GLY A 262 14.99 -1.15 -16.87
N VAL A 263 14.41 -0.65 -15.76
CA VAL A 263 15.14 -0.32 -14.54
C VAL A 263 14.60 -1.07 -13.32
N ASP A 264 15.49 -1.29 -12.36
CA ASP A 264 15.18 -1.84 -11.05
C ASP A 264 15.72 -0.92 -9.93
N ALA A 265 16.13 -1.48 -8.81
CA ALA A 265 16.74 -0.73 -7.72
C ALA A 265 18.22 -0.41 -7.98
N SER A 266 18.70 0.73 -7.49
CA SER A 266 20.12 1.11 -7.60
C SER A 266 21.01 0.12 -6.85
N GLY A 267 21.98 -0.48 -7.52
CA GLY A 267 22.97 -1.37 -6.92
C GLY A 267 23.92 -0.72 -5.91
N LEU A 268 23.91 0.61 -5.78
CA LEU A 268 24.64 1.32 -4.71
C LEU A 268 23.84 1.41 -3.42
N THR A 269 22.51 1.48 -3.53
CA THR A 269 21.60 1.55 -2.39
C THR A 269 21.16 0.15 -1.95
N PHE A 270 20.98 -0.74 -2.91
CA PHE A 270 20.52 -2.12 -2.74
C PHE A 270 21.54 -3.08 -3.36
N PRO A 271 22.70 -3.30 -2.72
CA PRO A 271 23.75 -4.15 -3.26
C PRO A 271 23.35 -5.62 -3.24
N VAL A 272 23.66 -6.34 -4.29
CA VAL A 272 23.46 -7.80 -4.38
C VAL A 272 24.48 -8.56 -3.54
N ASP A 273 25.72 -8.08 -3.61
CA ASP A 273 26.90 -8.56 -2.88
C ASP A 273 27.82 -7.36 -2.61
N HIS A 274 29.11 -7.56 -2.39
CA HIS A 274 30.03 -6.46 -2.31
C HIS A 274 30.08 -5.70 -3.64
N PRO A 275 29.83 -4.38 -3.64
CA PRO A 275 29.83 -3.61 -4.87
C PRO A 275 31.23 -3.65 -5.51
N LYS A 276 31.30 -3.87 -6.83
CA LYS A 276 32.56 -3.90 -7.59
C LYS A 276 33.34 -2.58 -7.51
N LYS A 277 32.65 -1.48 -7.25
CA LYS A 277 33.23 -0.14 -7.06
C LYS A 277 32.64 0.52 -5.83
N ILE A 278 33.48 1.14 -5.01
CA ILE A 278 33.10 1.83 -3.79
C ILE A 278 33.25 3.33 -4.01
N ARG A 279 32.28 4.12 -3.54
CA ARG A 279 32.40 5.59 -3.55
C ARG A 279 33.51 6.04 -2.62
N ARG A 280 34.36 6.95 -3.08
CA ARG A 280 35.41 7.57 -2.27
C ARG A 280 34.86 8.61 -1.27
N LYS A 281 33.71 9.22 -1.57
CA LYS A 281 33.03 10.17 -0.69
C LYS A 281 31.71 9.61 -0.21
N LYS A 282 31.44 9.76 1.08
CA LYS A 282 30.09 9.65 1.64
C LYS A 282 29.35 10.96 1.34
N THR A 283 28.05 10.85 1.06
CA THR A 283 27.17 11.97 0.70
C THR A 283 26.18 12.31 1.80
N PHE A 284 26.54 12.08 3.07
CA PHE A 284 25.76 12.50 4.23
C PHE A 284 26.55 13.49 5.05
#